data_901018901dedce4549389adfdee6e03b
#
_entry.id   901018901dedce4549389adfdee6e03b
#
_cell.length_a   1.000
_cell.length_b   1.000
_cell.length_c   1.000
_cell.angle_alpha   90.00
_cell.angle_beta   90.00
_cell.angle_gamma   90.00
#
_symmetry.space_group_name_H-M   'P 1'
#
loop_
_entity.id
_entity.type
_entity.pdbx_description
1 polymer ?
#
loop_
_entity_poly.entity_id
_entity_poly.type
_entity_poly.pdbx_seq_one_letter_code
_entity_poly.pdbx_strand_id
1 'polypeptide(L)'
;MKKTVLLGAAAFVLAACGSSNEASESHFKKVIEESGNNRNVCLPLMLDIETPNGIPAQNVMLGEPVLLISNYSADGKRINQIAEEQLEVLEKEGLYRKLKTDTQPLSEERSIKTSTYELTDKGVELVRGTQRGPLFCIGKINWFTTPTPDNGLTVSEVSYQVELKPEKWADKLIKASEGKWKRLKEPYNENTTLVQTNKGWRDIREMNR
;
A
#
# COMPACT_ATOMS: atom_id res chain seq x y z
N MET A 1 1.24 -53.93 57.77
CA MET A 1 0.91 -53.67 56.36
C MET A 1 0.43 -52.26 56.24
N LYS A 2 1.28 -51.34 55.76
CA LYS A 2 0.99 -49.87 55.61
C LYS A 2 0.69 -49.64 54.11
N LYS A 3 -0.54 -49.23 53.78
CA LYS A 3 -0.93 -48.82 52.45
C LYS A 3 -0.66 -47.35 52.26
N THR A 4 0.29 -47.00 51.37
CA THR A 4 0.58 -45.67 50.98
C THR A 4 -0.31 -45.31 49.78
N VAL A 5 -1.16 -44.30 49.92
CA VAL A 5 -1.99 -43.70 48.89
C VAL A 5 -1.20 -42.58 48.23
N LEU A 6 -0.82 -42.75 46.96
CA LEU A 6 -0.24 -41.69 46.16
C LEU A 6 -1.40 -40.84 45.57
N LEU A 7 -1.52 -39.59 46.03
CA LEU A 7 -2.36 -38.60 45.36
C LEU A 7 -1.57 -38.03 44.16
N GLY A 8 -1.99 -38.34 42.97
CA GLY A 8 -1.50 -37.69 41.74
C GLY A 8 -2.15 -36.33 41.57
N ALA A 9 -1.35 -35.27 41.63
CA ALA A 9 -1.78 -33.93 41.31
C ALA A 9 -1.79 -33.81 39.75
N ALA A 10 -2.98 -33.75 39.15
CA ALA A 10 -3.16 -33.41 37.77
C ALA A 10 -3.03 -31.90 37.61
N ALA A 11 -1.89 -31.44 37.08
CA ALA A 11 -1.70 -30.07 36.68
C ALA A 11 -2.49 -29.84 35.40
N PHE A 12 -3.63 -29.15 35.49
CA PHE A 12 -4.32 -28.61 34.33
C PHE A 12 -3.49 -27.45 33.73
N VAL A 13 -2.78 -27.69 32.64
CA VAL A 13 -2.23 -26.65 31.80
C VAL A 13 -3.41 -26.02 31.08
N LEU A 14 -3.91 -24.91 31.59
CA LEU A 14 -4.82 -24.02 30.85
C LEU A 14 -4.01 -23.43 29.70
N ALA A 15 -4.11 -24.04 28.53
CA ALA A 15 -3.71 -23.41 27.29
C ALA A 15 -4.58 -22.14 27.15
N ALA A 16 -4.00 -20.99 27.47
CA ALA A 16 -4.60 -19.71 27.14
C ALA A 16 -4.64 -19.58 25.63
N CYS A 17 -5.72 -20.03 25.01
CA CYS A 17 -6.11 -19.58 23.69
C CYS A 17 -6.30 -18.07 23.82
N GLY A 18 -5.37 -17.27 23.31
CA GLY A 18 -5.49 -15.82 23.29
C GLY A 18 -6.85 -15.46 22.70
N SER A 19 -7.73 -14.93 23.52
CA SER A 19 -9.07 -14.58 23.10
C SER A 19 -8.96 -13.47 22.07
N SER A 20 -9.72 -13.54 20.97
CA SER A 20 -9.82 -12.48 19.96
C SER A 20 -10.27 -11.12 20.52
N ASN A 21 -10.49 -11.04 21.82
CA ASN A 21 -10.94 -9.87 22.57
C ASN A 21 -9.87 -9.24 23.47
N GLU A 22 -8.66 -9.79 23.52
CA GLU A 22 -7.60 -9.24 24.33
C GLU A 22 -7.05 -7.94 23.74
N ALA A 23 -7.00 -6.89 24.55
CA ALA A 23 -6.36 -5.62 24.19
C ALA A 23 -4.85 -5.72 24.42
N SER A 24 -4.11 -6.04 23.37
CA SER A 24 -2.66 -6.14 23.40
C SER A 24 -2.03 -5.53 22.16
N GLU A 25 -0.77 -5.12 22.27
CA GLU A 25 -0.01 -4.53 21.17
C GLU A 25 0.00 -5.45 19.94
N SER A 26 0.30 -6.73 20.13
CA SER A 26 0.37 -7.72 19.06
C SER A 26 -0.98 -7.93 18.37
N HIS A 27 -2.05 -7.94 19.17
CA HIS A 27 -3.41 -8.10 18.64
C HIS A 27 -3.84 -6.87 17.86
N PHE A 28 -3.67 -5.67 18.41
CA PHE A 28 -4.02 -4.42 17.74
C PHE A 28 -3.22 -4.21 16.47
N LYS A 29 -1.92 -4.53 16.47
CA LYS A 29 -1.10 -4.53 15.28
C LYS A 29 -1.71 -5.40 14.18
N LYS A 30 -2.08 -6.64 14.51
CA LYS A 30 -2.71 -7.57 13.56
C LYS A 30 -4.02 -7.01 13.00
N VAL A 31 -4.90 -6.46 13.86
CA VAL A 31 -6.18 -5.88 13.45
C VAL A 31 -5.96 -4.72 12.47
N ILE A 32 -5.01 -3.85 12.75
CA ILE A 32 -4.69 -2.71 11.89
C ILE A 32 -4.08 -3.19 10.55
N GLU A 33 -3.19 -4.18 10.58
CA GLU A 33 -2.61 -4.79 9.36
C GLU A 33 -3.69 -5.41 8.48
N GLU A 34 -4.62 -6.17 9.06
CA GLU A 34 -5.74 -6.76 8.34
C GLU A 34 -6.67 -5.68 7.77
N SER A 35 -6.98 -4.64 8.54
CA SER A 35 -7.76 -3.49 8.10
C SER A 35 -7.04 -2.71 6.99
N GLY A 36 -5.75 -2.48 7.14
CA GLY A 36 -4.92 -1.83 6.13
C GLY A 36 -4.92 -2.57 4.80
N ASN A 37 -4.77 -3.89 4.82
CA ASN A 37 -4.84 -4.74 3.65
C ASN A 37 -6.23 -4.68 2.99
N ASN A 38 -7.29 -4.72 3.78
CA ASN A 38 -8.67 -4.64 3.29
C ASN A 38 -9.01 -3.25 2.70
N ARG A 39 -8.32 -2.20 3.09
CA ARG A 39 -8.57 -0.83 2.64
C ARG A 39 -7.65 -0.37 1.54
N ASN A 40 -6.70 -1.18 1.14
CA ASN A 40 -5.68 -0.73 0.21
C ASN A 40 -5.02 0.57 0.70
N VAL A 41 -4.57 0.59 1.95
CA VAL A 41 -3.88 1.73 2.58
C VAL A 41 -2.51 1.96 1.94
N CYS A 42 -2.19 1.26 0.89
CA CYS A 42 -1.01 1.49 0.09
C CYS A 42 -1.13 2.82 -0.65
N LEU A 43 -0.11 3.66 -0.54
CA LEU A 43 -0.04 4.88 -1.31
C LEU A 43 -0.09 4.53 -2.80
N PRO A 44 -0.91 5.23 -3.57
CA PRO A 44 -0.89 5.06 -5.00
C PRO A 44 0.51 5.44 -5.50
N LEU A 45 1.17 4.52 -6.19
CA LEU A 45 2.36 4.85 -6.92
C LEU A 45 1.95 5.64 -8.15
N MET A 46 2.34 6.89 -8.18
CA MET A 46 2.06 7.77 -9.30
C MET A 46 3.29 7.80 -10.21
N LEU A 47 3.06 7.74 -11.50
CA LEU A 47 4.11 7.92 -12.50
C LEU A 47 4.32 9.41 -12.73
N ASP A 48 5.57 9.81 -12.86
CA ASP A 48 5.97 11.20 -13.07
C ASP A 48 5.85 11.61 -14.55
N ILE A 49 4.65 11.49 -15.13
CA ILE A 49 4.38 11.79 -16.54
C ILE A 49 4.03 13.26 -16.70
N GLU A 50 4.72 13.92 -17.62
CA GLU A 50 4.42 15.27 -18.08
C GLU A 50 3.72 15.22 -19.44
N THR A 51 2.75 16.11 -19.62
CA THR A 51 2.12 16.30 -20.93
C THR A 51 3.06 17.09 -21.88
N PRO A 52 2.85 17.02 -23.21
CA PRO A 52 3.65 17.80 -24.16
C PRO A 52 3.69 19.30 -23.89
N ASN A 53 2.75 19.84 -23.15
CA ASN A 53 2.70 21.26 -22.76
C ASN A 53 3.45 21.56 -21.45
N GLY A 54 4.21 20.60 -20.91
CA GLY A 54 4.97 20.76 -19.67
C GLY A 54 4.12 20.74 -18.40
N ILE A 55 2.85 20.44 -18.50
CA ILE A 55 1.95 20.28 -17.36
C ILE A 55 2.02 18.81 -16.92
N PRO A 56 2.29 18.51 -15.64
CA PRO A 56 2.24 17.13 -15.16
C PRO A 56 0.87 16.51 -15.45
N ALA A 57 0.86 15.29 -15.97
CA ALA A 57 -0.38 14.55 -16.14
C ALA A 57 -0.96 14.26 -14.75
N GLN A 58 -2.18 14.72 -14.51
CA GLN A 58 -2.84 14.49 -13.24
C GLN A 58 -3.22 13.01 -13.09
N ASN A 59 -2.89 12.45 -11.92
CA ASN A 59 -3.37 11.14 -11.49
C ASN A 59 -3.01 9.93 -12.38
N VAL A 60 -1.86 9.95 -13.03
CA VAL A 60 -1.37 8.75 -13.70
C VAL A 60 -0.86 7.78 -12.63
N MET A 61 -1.69 6.85 -12.25
CA MET A 61 -1.39 5.85 -11.23
C MET A 61 -0.88 4.56 -11.86
N LEU A 62 -0.07 3.83 -11.10
CA LEU A 62 0.24 2.45 -11.44
C LEU A 62 -1.07 1.63 -11.52
N GLY A 63 -1.28 0.95 -12.64
CA GLY A 63 -2.49 0.17 -12.88
C GLY A 63 -3.42 0.76 -13.96
N GLU A 64 -3.09 1.94 -14.50
CA GLU A 64 -3.78 2.44 -15.70
C GLU A 64 -3.59 1.46 -16.86
N PRO A 65 -4.67 1.03 -17.55
CA PRO A 65 -4.60 0.01 -18.59
C PRO A 65 -3.68 0.37 -19.75
N VAL A 66 -3.65 1.66 -20.10
CA VAL A 66 -2.83 2.18 -21.20
C VAL A 66 -2.20 3.50 -20.79
N LEU A 67 -0.90 3.60 -21.01
CA LEU A 67 -0.12 4.82 -20.78
C LEU A 67 0.41 5.35 -22.12
N LEU A 68 0.26 6.65 -22.33
CA LEU A 68 0.81 7.37 -23.48
C LEU A 68 1.86 8.36 -22.97
N ILE A 69 3.08 8.24 -23.46
CA ILE A 69 4.21 9.07 -23.05
C ILE A 69 4.88 9.71 -24.26
N SER A 70 5.01 11.02 -24.21
CA SER A 70 5.84 11.76 -25.14
C SER A 70 7.20 12.06 -24.55
N ASN A 71 8.26 11.88 -25.31
CA ASN A 71 9.63 12.16 -24.89
C ASN A 71 10.03 13.62 -25.08
N TYR A 72 9.19 14.38 -25.78
CA TYR A 72 9.45 15.79 -26.07
C TYR A 72 8.18 16.61 -25.85
N SER A 73 8.36 17.82 -25.37
CA SER A 73 7.31 18.83 -25.27
C SER A 73 7.01 19.44 -26.65
N ALA A 74 5.95 20.24 -26.71
CA ALA A 74 5.55 20.93 -27.92
C ALA A 74 6.61 21.91 -28.46
N ASP A 75 7.46 22.45 -27.59
CA ASP A 75 8.59 23.34 -27.94
C ASP A 75 9.89 22.57 -28.20
N GLY A 76 9.84 21.23 -28.23
CA GLY A 76 10.97 20.35 -28.58
C GLY A 76 11.93 20.05 -27.42
N LYS A 77 11.60 20.41 -26.21
CA LYS A 77 12.42 20.07 -25.02
C LYS A 77 12.20 18.61 -24.65
N ARG A 78 13.26 17.98 -24.16
CA ARG A 78 13.19 16.63 -23.57
C ARG A 78 12.39 16.66 -22.27
N ILE A 79 11.36 15.83 -22.17
CA ILE A 79 10.52 15.62 -21.00
C ILE A 79 10.42 14.14 -20.68
N ASN A 80 9.83 13.80 -19.55
CA ASN A 80 9.49 12.42 -19.17
C ASN A 80 10.69 11.47 -18.97
N GLN A 81 11.88 11.98 -18.71
CA GLN A 81 13.05 11.11 -18.45
C GLN A 81 12.80 10.22 -17.23
N ILE A 82 12.28 10.77 -16.13
CA ILE A 82 11.93 10.02 -14.93
C ILE A 82 10.85 8.96 -15.24
N ALA A 83 9.81 9.35 -15.97
CA ALA A 83 8.73 8.43 -16.35
C ALA A 83 9.24 7.30 -17.25
N GLU A 84 10.19 7.58 -18.14
CA GLU A 84 10.84 6.53 -18.95
C GLU A 84 11.62 5.53 -18.08
N GLU A 85 12.42 6.01 -17.12
CA GLU A 85 13.14 5.15 -16.18
C GLU A 85 12.18 4.31 -15.32
N GLN A 86 11.09 4.91 -14.86
CA GLN A 86 10.03 4.22 -14.13
C GLN A 86 9.41 3.12 -15.01
N LEU A 87 9.09 3.42 -16.26
CA LEU A 87 8.50 2.45 -17.19
C LEU A 87 9.48 1.34 -17.58
N GLU A 88 10.76 1.64 -17.73
CA GLU A 88 11.76 0.59 -17.92
C GLU A 88 11.80 -0.40 -16.76
N VAL A 89 11.65 0.08 -15.51
CA VAL A 89 11.54 -0.80 -14.34
C VAL A 89 10.29 -1.67 -14.46
N LEU A 90 9.14 -1.06 -14.77
CA LEU A 90 7.86 -1.77 -14.88
C LEU A 90 7.85 -2.78 -16.03
N GLU A 91 8.50 -2.46 -17.14
CA GLU A 91 8.65 -3.36 -18.31
C GLU A 91 9.57 -4.55 -17.96
N LYS A 92 10.73 -4.30 -17.34
CA LYS A 92 11.65 -5.35 -16.88
C LYS A 92 11.01 -6.31 -15.87
N GLU A 93 10.13 -5.81 -15.04
CA GLU A 93 9.36 -6.62 -14.10
C GLU A 93 8.13 -7.28 -14.74
N GLY A 94 7.85 -6.98 -16.01
CA GLY A 94 6.74 -7.54 -16.78
C GLY A 94 5.37 -7.04 -16.33
N LEU A 95 5.29 -5.85 -15.72
CA LEU A 95 4.04 -5.22 -15.27
C LEU A 95 3.39 -4.40 -16.38
N TYR A 96 4.21 -3.81 -17.22
CA TYR A 96 3.80 -3.12 -18.45
C TYR A 96 4.56 -3.67 -19.65
N ARG A 97 4.01 -3.50 -20.81
CA ARG A 97 4.61 -3.85 -22.09
C ARG A 97 4.57 -2.65 -23.03
N LYS A 98 5.70 -2.28 -23.58
CA LYS A 98 5.75 -1.28 -24.66
C LYS A 98 5.16 -1.88 -25.94
N LEU A 99 4.12 -1.27 -26.47
CA LEU A 99 3.45 -1.73 -27.70
C LEU A 99 4.12 -1.15 -28.94
N LYS A 100 4.17 0.18 -29.00
CA LYS A 100 4.63 0.91 -30.17
C LYS A 100 5.06 2.33 -29.80
N THR A 101 5.79 2.92 -30.75
CA THR A 101 6.05 4.36 -30.76
C THR A 101 5.46 4.93 -32.03
N ASP A 102 4.54 5.86 -31.87
CA ASP A 102 3.86 6.53 -33.00
C ASP A 102 4.26 8.00 -33.06
N THR A 103 4.05 8.59 -34.21
CA THR A 103 4.12 10.04 -34.39
C THR A 103 2.70 10.58 -34.41
N GLN A 104 2.36 11.42 -33.45
CA GLN A 104 1.05 12.05 -33.36
C GLN A 104 1.12 13.52 -33.80
N PRO A 105 0.15 14.02 -34.56
CA PRO A 105 0.10 15.44 -34.90
C PRO A 105 -0.21 16.25 -33.64
N LEU A 106 0.56 17.29 -33.40
CA LEU A 106 0.35 18.27 -32.32
C LEU A 106 -0.34 19.52 -32.87
N SER A 107 -0.04 19.87 -34.14
CA SER A 107 -0.66 20.91 -34.96
C SER A 107 -0.49 20.54 -36.47
N GLU A 108 -0.99 21.38 -37.37
CA GLU A 108 -0.80 21.18 -38.79
C GLU A 108 0.67 21.06 -39.22
N GLU A 109 1.57 21.74 -38.51
CA GLU A 109 2.99 21.80 -38.83
C GLU A 109 3.89 21.00 -37.87
N ARG A 110 3.35 20.42 -36.81
CA ARG A 110 4.15 19.78 -35.74
C ARG A 110 3.63 18.41 -35.40
N SER A 111 4.53 17.49 -35.24
CA SER A 111 4.24 16.17 -34.71
C SER A 111 5.17 15.81 -33.56
N ILE A 112 4.70 14.94 -32.70
CA ILE A 112 5.40 14.48 -31.52
C ILE A 112 5.43 12.96 -31.47
N LYS A 113 6.58 12.41 -31.07
CA LYS A 113 6.70 10.96 -30.86
C LYS A 113 6.13 10.58 -29.50
N THR A 114 5.21 9.63 -29.51
CA THR A 114 4.59 9.06 -28.31
C THR A 114 4.84 7.55 -28.25
N SER A 115 5.17 7.06 -27.09
CA SER A 115 5.26 5.64 -26.77
C SER A 115 4.00 5.20 -26.03
N THR A 116 3.42 4.07 -26.48
CA THR A 116 2.27 3.45 -25.83
C THR A 116 2.73 2.26 -25.03
N TYR A 117 2.30 2.19 -23.79
CA TYR A 117 2.52 1.06 -22.89
C TYR A 117 1.16 0.50 -22.46
N GLU A 118 1.07 -0.81 -22.35
CA GLU A 118 -0.12 -1.53 -21.91
C GLU A 118 0.18 -2.31 -20.63
N LEU A 119 -0.77 -2.28 -19.71
CA LEU A 119 -0.72 -3.09 -18.49
C LEU A 119 -0.85 -4.57 -18.87
N THR A 120 0.07 -5.41 -18.40
CA THR A 120 0.04 -6.85 -18.64
C THR A 120 -0.92 -7.57 -17.69
N ASP A 121 -1.23 -8.85 -17.97
CA ASP A 121 -2.01 -9.67 -17.04
C ASP A 121 -1.37 -9.73 -15.64
N LYS A 122 -0.05 -9.83 -15.57
CA LYS A 122 0.70 -9.76 -14.30
C LYS A 122 0.51 -8.41 -13.61
N GLY A 123 0.52 -7.32 -14.37
CA GLY A 123 0.24 -5.98 -13.85
C GLY A 123 -1.20 -5.87 -13.35
N VAL A 124 -2.16 -6.40 -14.07
CA VAL A 124 -3.58 -6.45 -13.64
C VAL A 124 -3.73 -7.24 -12.34
N GLU A 125 -3.09 -8.41 -12.23
CA GLU A 125 -3.14 -9.20 -10.99
C GLU A 125 -2.53 -8.47 -9.80
N LEU A 126 -1.42 -7.77 -10.01
CA LEU A 126 -0.75 -6.99 -8.97
C LEU A 126 -1.66 -5.88 -8.42
N VAL A 127 -2.41 -5.19 -9.28
CA VAL A 127 -3.29 -4.09 -8.88
C VAL A 127 -4.71 -4.55 -8.53
N ARG A 128 -5.07 -5.79 -8.90
CA ARG A 128 -6.36 -6.39 -8.59
C ARG A 128 -6.50 -6.60 -7.08
N GLY A 129 -7.54 -6.06 -6.48
CA GLY A 129 -7.76 -6.13 -5.03
C GLY A 129 -7.01 -5.06 -4.24
N THR A 130 -6.12 -4.32 -4.88
CA THR A 130 -5.50 -3.14 -4.32
C THR A 130 -5.84 -1.95 -5.23
N GLN A 131 -6.88 -1.20 -4.94
CA GLN A 131 -7.20 0.00 -5.76
C GLN A 131 -6.05 1.03 -5.82
N ARG A 132 -4.91 0.77 -5.17
CA ARG A 132 -3.84 1.75 -4.96
C ARG A 132 -2.42 1.18 -4.91
N GLY A 133 -2.18 -0.08 -5.32
CA GLY A 133 -0.82 -0.66 -5.36
C GLY A 133 -0.33 -1.28 -4.03
N PRO A 134 0.73 -2.08 -4.04
CA PRO A 134 1.05 -3.08 -3.02
C PRO A 134 2.17 -2.65 -2.07
N LEU A 135 2.00 -1.68 -1.17
CA LEU A 135 3.22 -1.19 -0.50
C LEU A 135 3.14 -0.78 0.97
N PHE A 136 2.24 -1.34 1.79
CA PHE A 136 2.28 -0.98 3.20
C PHE A 136 2.52 -2.10 4.16
N CYS A 137 3.40 -1.81 5.13
CA CYS A 137 3.47 -2.54 6.37
C CYS A 137 3.30 -1.57 7.52
N ILE A 138 2.51 -1.96 8.50
CA ILE A 138 2.47 -1.27 9.78
C ILE A 138 3.76 -1.61 10.50
N GLY A 139 4.52 -0.60 10.88
CA GLY A 139 5.75 -0.78 11.60
C GLY A 139 5.52 -1.17 13.05
N LYS A 140 5.13 -0.23 13.88
CA LYS A 140 5.12 -0.37 15.34
C LYS A 140 3.89 0.31 15.94
N ILE A 141 3.27 -0.32 16.94
CA ILE A 141 2.33 0.37 17.83
C ILE A 141 3.14 1.28 18.74
N ASN A 142 2.79 2.56 18.79
CA ASN A 142 3.42 3.53 19.69
C ASN A 142 2.81 3.45 21.08
N TRP A 143 1.49 3.48 21.13
CA TRP A 143 0.68 3.36 22.35
C TRP A 143 -0.78 3.04 22.00
N PHE A 144 -1.52 2.60 22.97
CA PHE A 144 -2.97 2.46 22.91
C PHE A 144 -3.59 2.75 24.28
N THR A 145 -4.85 3.17 24.28
CA THR A 145 -5.59 3.42 25.52
C THR A 145 -6.15 2.12 26.10
N THR A 146 -6.31 2.08 27.41
CA THR A 146 -7.13 1.02 28.03
C THR A 146 -8.52 1.05 27.42
N PRO A 147 -9.09 -0.12 27.05
CA PRO A 147 -10.44 -0.18 26.53
C PRO A 147 -11.46 0.51 27.45
N THR A 148 -12.22 1.42 26.89
CA THR A 148 -13.22 2.20 27.64
C THR A 148 -14.57 2.17 26.92
N PRO A 149 -15.69 2.17 27.66
CA PRO A 149 -17.01 2.34 27.06
C PRO A 149 -17.15 3.72 26.41
N ASP A 150 -17.63 3.75 25.18
CA ASP A 150 -18.02 4.97 24.48
C ASP A 150 -19.26 4.70 23.60
N ASN A 151 -20.35 5.44 23.83
CA ASN A 151 -21.62 5.33 23.09
C ASN A 151 -22.13 3.89 22.93
N GLY A 152 -22.02 3.06 23.98
CA GLY A 152 -22.46 1.67 23.98
C GLY A 152 -21.50 0.69 23.30
N LEU A 153 -20.36 1.14 22.86
CA LEU A 153 -19.26 0.35 22.32
C LEU A 153 -18.08 0.36 23.30
N THR A 154 -17.22 -0.65 23.24
CA THR A 154 -15.92 -0.63 23.90
C THR A 154 -14.87 -0.25 22.85
N VAL A 155 -14.15 0.83 23.11
CA VAL A 155 -13.17 1.40 22.19
C VAL A 155 -11.79 1.50 22.77
N SER A 156 -10.78 1.53 21.91
CA SER A 156 -9.40 1.85 22.25
C SER A 156 -8.81 2.73 21.15
N GLU A 157 -8.24 3.87 21.53
CA GLU A 157 -7.44 4.70 20.64
C GLU A 157 -6.06 4.08 20.47
N VAL A 158 -5.59 3.98 19.23
CA VAL A 158 -4.29 3.38 18.92
C VAL A 158 -3.49 4.33 18.06
N SER A 159 -2.28 4.66 18.53
CA SER A 159 -1.27 5.34 17.72
C SER A 159 -0.26 4.32 17.21
N TYR A 160 0.05 4.37 15.93
CA TYR A 160 0.99 3.45 15.30
C TYR A 160 1.86 4.14 14.27
N GLN A 161 3.05 3.61 14.08
CA GLN A 161 3.96 4.04 13.03
C GLN A 161 3.73 3.22 11.78
N VAL A 162 3.61 3.89 10.64
CA VAL A 162 3.52 3.29 9.32
C VAL A 162 4.90 3.35 8.67
N GLU A 163 5.37 2.21 8.20
CA GLU A 163 6.64 2.09 7.50
C GLU A 163 6.41 1.39 6.15
N LEU A 164 6.98 1.96 5.10
CA LEU A 164 6.93 1.38 3.76
C LEU A 164 7.93 0.21 3.66
N LYS A 165 7.45 -0.97 3.31
CA LYS A 165 8.28 -2.12 2.95
C LYS A 165 8.06 -2.51 1.50
N PRO A 166 8.70 -1.79 0.56
CA PRO A 166 8.50 -2.05 -0.86
C PRO A 166 9.07 -3.41 -1.25
N GLU A 167 8.38 -4.09 -2.17
CA GLU A 167 8.98 -5.17 -2.93
C GLU A 167 10.19 -4.65 -3.73
N LYS A 168 11.08 -5.54 -4.14
CA LYS A 168 12.33 -5.14 -4.84
C LYS A 168 12.09 -4.28 -6.08
N TRP A 169 11.05 -4.57 -6.84
CA TRP A 169 10.70 -3.80 -8.03
C TRP A 169 10.20 -2.40 -7.66
N ALA A 170 9.38 -2.29 -6.62
CA ALA A 170 8.86 -1.02 -6.17
C ALA A 170 9.95 -0.14 -5.53
N ASP A 171 10.94 -0.74 -4.86
CA ASP A 171 12.13 -0.01 -4.39
C ASP A 171 12.93 0.57 -5.57
N LYS A 172 13.06 -0.17 -6.68
CA LYS A 172 13.68 0.33 -7.91
C LYS A 172 12.87 1.49 -8.52
N LEU A 173 11.54 1.36 -8.55
CA LEU A 173 10.64 2.39 -9.06
C LEU A 173 10.74 3.68 -8.23
N ILE A 174 10.77 3.56 -6.90
CA ILE A 174 10.95 4.69 -5.99
C ILE A 174 12.32 5.36 -6.20
N LYS A 175 13.35 4.59 -6.45
CA LYS A 175 14.69 5.14 -6.75
C LYS A 175 14.72 5.89 -8.08
N ALA A 176 14.02 5.39 -9.10
CA ALA A 176 13.91 6.03 -10.40
C ALA A 176 13.15 7.37 -10.35
N SER A 177 12.41 7.67 -9.29
CA SER A 177 11.69 8.94 -9.12
C SER A 177 12.57 10.14 -8.73
N GLU A 178 13.90 10.01 -8.80
CA GLU A 178 14.87 11.07 -8.45
C GLU A 178 14.63 11.74 -7.09
N GLY A 179 14.13 10.97 -6.13
CA GLY A 179 13.89 11.44 -4.77
C GLY A 179 12.56 12.16 -4.56
N LYS A 180 11.72 12.37 -5.58
CA LYS A 180 10.35 12.89 -5.41
C LYS A 180 9.55 12.04 -4.43
N TRP A 181 9.81 10.73 -4.41
CA TRP A 181 9.16 9.78 -3.51
C TRP A 181 9.99 9.41 -2.28
N LYS A 182 11.07 10.15 -2.00
CA LYS A 182 11.91 9.89 -0.84
C LYS A 182 11.13 9.90 0.47
N ARG A 183 10.16 10.81 0.59
CA ARG A 183 9.29 10.92 1.77
C ARG A 183 8.43 9.68 2.00
N LEU A 184 8.14 8.88 0.97
CA LEU A 184 7.40 7.62 1.12
C LEU A 184 8.16 6.58 1.95
N LYS A 185 9.48 6.71 2.07
CA LYS A 185 10.34 5.83 2.87
C LYS A 185 10.47 6.28 4.31
N GLU A 186 10.04 7.49 4.64
CA GLU A 186 10.10 8.00 6.00
C GLU A 186 8.91 7.46 6.80
N PRO A 187 9.15 6.81 7.94
CA PRO A 187 8.06 6.38 8.80
C PRO A 187 7.24 7.57 9.26
N TYR A 188 5.93 7.42 9.30
CA TYR A 188 5.03 8.44 9.82
C TYR A 188 4.04 7.84 10.82
N ASN A 189 3.49 8.68 11.69
CA ASN A 189 2.54 8.25 12.70
C ASN A 189 1.11 8.43 12.22
N GLU A 190 0.30 7.42 12.50
CA GLU A 190 -1.14 7.39 12.27
C GLU A 190 -1.87 7.06 13.56
N ASN A 191 -3.14 7.43 13.62
CA ASN A 191 -4.04 7.09 14.70
C ASN A 191 -5.30 6.42 14.16
N THR A 192 -5.85 5.49 14.93
CA THR A 192 -7.15 4.90 14.66
C THR A 192 -7.85 4.54 15.95
N THR A 193 -9.18 4.45 15.88
CA THR A 193 -10.01 3.90 16.95
C THR A 193 -10.34 2.45 16.61
N LEU A 194 -10.01 1.55 17.49
CA LEU A 194 -10.46 0.16 17.43
C LEU A 194 -11.71 -0.03 18.28
N VAL A 195 -12.66 -0.78 17.77
CA VAL A 195 -13.93 -1.10 18.42
C VAL A 195 -13.99 -2.59 18.69
N GLN A 196 -14.36 -2.95 19.90
CA GLN A 196 -14.60 -4.33 20.29
C GLN A 196 -15.97 -4.78 19.77
N THR A 197 -15.98 -5.85 18.99
CA THR A 197 -17.19 -6.47 18.44
C THR A 197 -17.33 -7.91 18.90
N ASN A 198 -18.44 -8.55 18.59
CA ASN A 198 -18.63 -9.99 18.82
C ASN A 198 -17.68 -10.89 18.00
N LYS A 199 -16.98 -10.29 17.00
CA LYS A 199 -15.96 -10.96 16.16
C LYS A 199 -14.53 -10.51 16.50
N GLY A 200 -14.32 -9.89 17.66
CA GLY A 200 -13.04 -9.31 18.07
C GLY A 200 -12.94 -7.81 17.75
N TRP A 201 -11.73 -7.27 17.90
CA TRP A 201 -11.45 -5.88 17.62
C TRP A 201 -11.48 -5.60 16.11
N ARG A 202 -12.03 -4.42 15.73
CA ARG A 202 -12.13 -3.92 14.36
C ARG A 202 -11.79 -2.45 14.30
N ASP A 203 -11.24 -2.02 13.19
CA ASP A 203 -11.05 -0.58 12.94
C ASP A 203 -12.43 0.08 12.72
N ILE A 204 -12.71 1.17 13.43
CA ILE A 204 -14.00 1.89 13.37
C ILE A 204 -14.35 2.29 11.93
N ARG A 205 -13.36 2.58 11.11
CA ARG A 205 -13.54 2.94 9.72
C ARG A 205 -14.10 1.80 8.86
N GLU A 206 -14.06 0.55 9.31
CA GLU A 206 -14.67 -0.61 8.65
C GLU A 206 -16.16 -0.76 8.97
N MET A 207 -16.62 -0.17 10.08
CA MET A 207 -18.00 -0.29 10.54
C MET A 207 -18.96 0.66 9.81
N ASN A 208 -18.45 1.65 9.10
CA ASN A 208 -19.22 2.66 8.37
C ASN A 208 -19.41 2.33 6.87
N ARG A 209 -19.35 1.04 6.52
CA ARG A 209 -19.55 0.56 5.14
C ARG A 209 -20.82 -0.26 4.98
#